data_51d85cd67ca88f42299ad3969e691779
#
_entry.id   51d85cd67ca88f42299ad3969e691779
#
_cell.length_a   1.000
_cell.length_b   1.000
_cell.length_c   1.000
_cell.angle_alpha   90.00
_cell.angle_beta   90.00
_cell.angle_gamma   90.00
#
_symmetry.space_group_name_H-M   'P 1'
#
loop_
_entity.id
_entity.type
_entity.pdbx_description
1 polymer ?
#
loop_
_entity_poly.entity_id
_entity_poly.type
_entity_poly.pdbx_seq_one_letter_code
_entity_poly.pdbx_strand_id
1 'polypeptide(L)'
;MKLSLKIRAALVFCAAAALVPCSTSAQPAPAAIRALAVQAARSPAVPVGPYDERAWLERFYGPRKYAAAWNQSTATAALWVLRQAALQGLNPRDYGADALQAQMRAGAVDSAAFDVALTAAMLHYLADLRVGRVRSEYHTRKLDPRLKQYDPVERLRAGLAGGKLQAAVRAAEPGLQQYGRVKAALAHYRTLAGQPYPALALQPAKVVPGGAYPDAKALYERLVLLGDLPADAPPPPEGTYSEQMQEGVEHFQGRHGLLDDGVLGRATIDALNVSPAKRVRQLELTLERLRWLPDFGPGPLIVVDLPAYRLSALQNGSAEEALEMRVVVGALKTETPLFVGQMRYLEFNPYWNVPRSILEREILPKLARNPAYLTQNDMETVPLKATVDDLRAGRARVRQRPGPKNALGAIKFAMPNPMDIYLHSTPSRGLFERSRRDLSHGCIRVEHPAALAQFVLGRQRQWNADAIQEALQPGPTRHVDLAQPVPVVIFYATASVDSEGGAHFAADIYGRDAKLERELAARR
;
A
#
# COMPACT_ATOMS: atom_id res chain seq x y z
N MET A 1 24.10 22.37 -19.48
CA MET A 1 22.95 23.02 -18.85
C MET A 1 21.83 23.09 -19.89
N LYS A 2 21.02 22.04 -20.01
CA LYS A 2 19.84 21.97 -20.90
C LYS A 2 18.64 21.62 -20.05
N LEU A 3 17.83 22.63 -19.76
CA LEU A 3 16.52 22.49 -19.10
C LEU A 3 15.60 21.75 -20.09
N SER A 4 15.28 20.49 -19.81
CA SER A 4 14.21 19.80 -20.53
C SER A 4 12.90 20.06 -19.81
N LEU A 5 12.18 21.05 -20.29
CA LEU A 5 10.78 21.33 -19.93
C LEU A 5 9.92 20.20 -20.51
N LYS A 6 9.66 19.16 -19.72
CA LYS A 6 8.66 18.12 -20.06
C LYS A 6 7.29 18.60 -19.60
N ILE A 7 6.66 19.38 -20.45
CA ILE A 7 5.24 19.73 -20.31
C ILE A 7 4.43 18.47 -20.68
N ARG A 8 3.67 17.95 -19.73
CA ARG A 8 2.50 17.12 -20.07
C ARG A 8 1.64 17.99 -20.99
N ALA A 9 1.47 17.57 -22.21
CA ALA A 9 0.52 18.19 -23.10
C ALA A 9 -0.88 17.94 -22.53
N ALA A 10 -1.31 18.74 -21.56
CA ALA A 10 -2.70 19.09 -21.50
C ALA A 10 -2.98 19.61 -22.91
N LEU A 11 -3.92 19.01 -23.62
CA LEU A 11 -4.42 19.50 -24.89
C LEU A 11 -5.05 20.88 -24.65
N VAL A 12 -4.22 21.88 -24.44
CA VAL A 12 -4.62 23.29 -24.46
C VAL A 12 -4.56 23.70 -25.92
N PHE A 13 -5.65 23.42 -26.65
CA PHE A 13 -5.87 24.07 -27.92
C PHE A 13 -6.15 25.55 -27.67
N CYS A 14 -5.18 26.41 -27.94
CA CYS A 14 -5.44 27.82 -28.18
C CYS A 14 -6.32 27.92 -29.44
N ALA A 15 -7.65 27.99 -29.25
CA ALA A 15 -8.55 28.36 -30.31
C ALA A 15 -8.51 29.90 -30.44
N ALA A 16 -8.01 30.38 -31.57
CA ALA A 16 -8.19 31.77 -31.99
C ALA A 16 -9.70 32.09 -32.00
N ALA A 17 -10.11 33.10 -31.24
CA ALA A 17 -11.48 33.57 -31.18
C ALA A 17 -11.87 34.21 -32.53
N ALA A 18 -12.59 33.43 -33.35
CA ALA A 18 -13.42 34.00 -34.43
C ALA A 18 -14.82 34.22 -33.84
N LEU A 19 -15.24 35.45 -33.76
CA LEU A 19 -16.64 35.87 -33.46
C LEU A 19 -17.56 35.30 -34.52
N VAL A 20 -18.36 34.29 -34.17
CA VAL A 20 -19.43 33.77 -35.01
C VAL A 20 -20.76 34.00 -34.29
N PRO A 21 -21.82 34.46 -34.99
CA PRO A 21 -23.09 34.82 -34.39
C PRO A 21 -23.84 33.60 -33.86
N CYS A 22 -24.68 33.88 -32.87
CA CYS A 22 -25.58 32.95 -32.19
C CYS A 22 -26.35 32.08 -33.21
N SER A 23 -26.00 30.81 -33.31
CA SER A 23 -26.71 29.81 -34.11
C SER A 23 -27.07 28.64 -33.21
N THR A 24 -28.26 28.13 -33.33
CA THR A 24 -28.80 26.90 -32.75
C THR A 24 -27.73 25.83 -32.53
N SER A 25 -27.64 25.30 -31.32
CA SER A 25 -26.61 24.33 -30.88
C SER A 25 -26.62 23.10 -31.81
N ALA A 26 -25.76 23.11 -32.80
CA ALA A 26 -25.53 21.95 -33.67
C ALA A 26 -24.48 21.07 -33.00
N GLN A 27 -24.81 19.79 -32.78
CA GLN A 27 -23.83 18.81 -32.29
C GLN A 27 -22.57 18.79 -33.17
N PRO A 28 -21.38 18.56 -32.59
CA PRO A 28 -20.15 18.58 -33.35
C PRO A 28 -20.15 17.55 -34.49
N ALA A 29 -19.64 17.94 -35.65
CA ALA A 29 -19.60 17.05 -36.83
C ALA A 29 -18.76 15.78 -36.53
N PRO A 30 -19.24 14.59 -36.87
CA PRO A 30 -18.52 13.32 -36.65
C PRO A 30 -17.09 13.33 -37.24
N ALA A 31 -16.89 14.00 -38.37
CA ALA A 31 -15.60 14.13 -39.03
C ALA A 31 -14.57 14.88 -38.15
N ALA A 32 -15.01 15.92 -37.43
CA ALA A 32 -14.14 16.68 -36.52
C ALA A 32 -13.73 15.86 -35.29
N ILE A 33 -14.68 15.12 -34.69
CA ILE A 33 -14.38 14.19 -33.57
C ILE A 33 -13.41 13.10 -34.03
N ARG A 34 -13.63 12.52 -35.22
CA ARG A 34 -12.73 11.50 -35.80
C ARG A 34 -11.32 12.04 -35.98
N ALA A 35 -11.17 13.22 -36.55
CA ALA A 35 -9.86 13.84 -36.75
C ALA A 35 -9.11 14.02 -35.47
N LEU A 36 -9.76 14.54 -34.41
CA LEU A 36 -9.17 14.74 -33.10
C LEU A 36 -8.84 13.41 -32.38
N ALA A 37 -9.70 12.42 -32.43
CA ALA A 37 -9.46 11.10 -31.85
C ALA A 37 -8.24 10.41 -32.49
N VAL A 38 -8.12 10.47 -33.82
CA VAL A 38 -6.96 9.93 -34.56
C VAL A 38 -5.69 10.74 -34.28
N GLN A 39 -5.79 12.07 -34.19
CA GLN A 39 -4.63 12.93 -33.84
C GLN A 39 -4.12 12.62 -32.42
N ALA A 40 -4.99 12.46 -31.45
CA ALA A 40 -4.64 12.06 -30.09
C ALA A 40 -3.93 10.70 -30.05
N ALA A 41 -4.38 9.73 -30.86
CA ALA A 41 -3.74 8.42 -30.98
C ALA A 41 -2.33 8.48 -31.61
N ARG A 42 -2.05 9.47 -32.44
CA ARG A 42 -0.74 9.66 -33.11
C ARG A 42 0.24 10.52 -32.30
N SER A 43 -0.24 11.28 -31.35
CA SER A 43 0.63 12.10 -30.49
C SER A 43 1.63 11.19 -29.80
N PRO A 44 2.94 11.55 -29.72
CA PRO A 44 3.90 10.80 -28.92
C PRO A 44 3.51 10.96 -27.46
N ALA A 45 2.52 10.18 -27.05
CA ALA A 45 2.13 10.12 -25.68
C ALA A 45 3.35 9.65 -24.88
N VAL A 46 3.79 10.46 -23.94
CA VAL A 46 4.54 9.95 -22.80
C VAL A 46 3.76 8.72 -22.32
N PRO A 47 4.40 7.55 -22.13
CA PRO A 47 3.69 6.38 -21.62
C PRO A 47 3.07 6.75 -20.27
N VAL A 48 1.80 7.12 -20.29
CA VAL A 48 1.06 7.57 -19.13
C VAL A 48 0.34 6.35 -18.61
N GLY A 49 1.05 5.55 -17.83
CA GLY A 49 0.45 4.40 -17.23
C GLY A 49 0.84 3.05 -17.84
N PRO A 50 0.32 1.97 -17.28
CA PRO A 50 0.58 0.62 -17.75
C PRO A 50 -0.19 0.24 -19.02
N TYR A 51 -0.80 1.21 -19.74
CA TYR A 51 -1.77 0.97 -20.83
C TYR A 51 -1.31 1.53 -22.16
N ASP A 52 -1.77 0.89 -23.25
CA ASP A 52 -1.78 1.49 -24.57
C ASP A 52 -3.07 2.34 -24.72
N GLU A 53 -2.99 3.58 -24.31
CA GLU A 53 -4.10 4.55 -24.34
C GLU A 53 -4.43 5.02 -25.76
N ARG A 54 -3.56 4.72 -26.74
CA ARG A 54 -3.67 5.21 -28.12
C ARG A 54 -4.95 4.78 -28.80
N ALA A 55 -5.43 3.57 -28.49
CA ALA A 55 -6.62 3.01 -29.07
C ALA A 55 -7.93 3.37 -28.34
N TRP A 56 -7.88 4.00 -27.18
CA TRP A 56 -9.07 4.20 -26.35
C TRP A 56 -10.11 5.11 -26.99
N LEU A 57 -9.71 6.22 -27.55
CA LEU A 57 -10.62 7.15 -28.19
C LEU A 57 -11.25 6.53 -29.45
N GLU A 58 -10.47 5.81 -30.26
CA GLU A 58 -11.02 5.10 -31.43
C GLU A 58 -11.99 3.98 -31.02
N ARG A 59 -11.65 3.21 -29.99
CA ARG A 59 -12.54 2.17 -29.43
C ARG A 59 -13.81 2.76 -28.81
N PHE A 60 -13.73 3.95 -28.25
CA PHE A 60 -14.88 4.63 -27.67
C PHE A 60 -15.80 5.22 -28.76
N TYR A 61 -15.24 5.96 -29.71
CA TYR A 61 -16.01 6.66 -30.72
C TYR A 61 -16.37 5.83 -31.95
N GLY A 62 -15.55 4.86 -32.31
CA GLY A 62 -15.78 4.03 -33.51
C GLY A 62 -17.19 3.39 -33.59
N PRO A 63 -17.62 2.64 -32.57
CA PRO A 63 -18.97 2.05 -32.53
C PRO A 63 -20.10 3.09 -32.52
N ARG A 64 -19.83 4.33 -32.11
CA ARG A 64 -20.76 5.48 -32.14
C ARG A 64 -20.71 6.22 -33.47
N LYS A 65 -19.98 5.73 -34.48
CA LYS A 65 -19.74 6.43 -35.76
C LYS A 65 -19.25 7.87 -35.55
N TYR A 66 -18.45 8.08 -34.50
CA TYR A 66 -17.94 9.38 -34.08
C TYR A 66 -19.00 10.43 -33.74
N ALA A 67 -20.21 10.03 -33.36
CA ALA A 67 -21.22 10.93 -32.82
C ALA A 67 -20.74 11.46 -31.45
N ALA A 68 -21.13 12.71 -31.10
CA ALA A 68 -20.84 13.33 -29.81
C ALA A 68 -21.28 12.45 -28.64
N ALA A 69 -20.47 12.42 -27.60
CA ALA A 69 -20.72 11.59 -26.43
C ALA A 69 -21.43 12.36 -25.31
N TRP A 70 -21.25 13.65 -25.28
CA TRP A 70 -21.68 14.51 -24.17
C TRP A 70 -22.75 15.50 -24.60
N ASN A 71 -23.70 15.72 -23.71
CA ASN A 71 -24.61 16.84 -23.69
C ASN A 71 -24.39 17.63 -22.40
N GLN A 72 -25.08 18.74 -22.22
CA GLN A 72 -24.93 19.62 -21.05
C GLN A 72 -25.08 18.85 -19.71
N SER A 73 -26.06 17.96 -19.59
CA SER A 73 -26.33 17.20 -18.36
C SER A 73 -25.22 16.17 -18.07
N THR A 74 -24.86 15.35 -19.06
CA THR A 74 -23.84 14.31 -18.88
C THR A 74 -22.44 14.90 -18.71
N ALA A 75 -22.12 16.01 -19.38
CA ALA A 75 -20.88 16.75 -19.20
C ALA A 75 -20.79 17.34 -17.78
N THR A 76 -21.89 17.93 -17.26
CA THR A 76 -21.96 18.43 -15.89
C THR A 76 -21.67 17.31 -14.88
N ALA A 77 -22.29 16.13 -15.07
CA ALA A 77 -22.06 14.98 -14.21
C ALA A 77 -20.60 14.47 -14.28
N ALA A 78 -20.00 14.42 -15.47
CA ALA A 78 -18.61 14.01 -15.65
C ALA A 78 -17.62 14.99 -14.98
N LEU A 79 -17.83 16.30 -15.18
CA LEU A 79 -17.00 17.33 -14.55
C LEU A 79 -17.11 17.31 -13.02
N TRP A 80 -18.32 17.06 -12.50
CA TRP A 80 -18.49 16.88 -11.06
C TRP A 80 -17.65 15.70 -10.55
N VAL A 81 -17.66 14.55 -11.26
CA VAL A 81 -16.82 13.38 -10.93
C VAL A 81 -15.34 13.72 -10.95
N LEU A 82 -14.84 14.36 -12.01
CA LEU A 82 -13.42 14.73 -12.13
C LEU A 82 -12.97 15.70 -11.04
N ARG A 83 -13.82 16.65 -10.64
CA ARG A 83 -13.54 17.58 -9.54
C ARG A 83 -13.50 16.88 -8.18
N GLN A 84 -14.27 15.79 -8.03
CA GLN A 84 -14.26 14.98 -6.81
C GLN A 84 -13.11 13.95 -6.79
N ALA A 85 -12.22 13.93 -7.80
CA ALA A 85 -11.07 13.01 -7.84
C ALA A 85 -10.20 13.11 -6.58
N ALA A 86 -10.16 14.27 -5.93
CA ALA A 86 -9.48 14.47 -4.66
C ALA A 86 -9.98 13.50 -3.57
N LEU A 87 -11.27 13.19 -3.50
CA LEU A 87 -11.82 12.24 -2.52
C LEU A 87 -11.27 10.82 -2.71
N GLN A 88 -10.70 10.54 -3.86
CA GLN A 88 -10.01 9.31 -4.18
C GLN A 88 -8.47 9.39 -3.98
N GLY A 89 -7.95 10.50 -3.43
CA GLY A 89 -6.50 10.73 -3.36
C GLY A 89 -5.86 10.99 -4.73
N LEU A 90 -6.65 11.37 -5.73
CA LEU A 90 -6.21 11.78 -7.06
C LEU A 90 -6.27 13.30 -7.18
N ASN A 91 -5.48 13.89 -8.11
CA ASN A 91 -5.50 15.33 -8.29
C ASN A 91 -6.41 15.71 -9.47
N PRO A 92 -7.49 16.49 -9.27
CA PRO A 92 -8.39 16.93 -10.35
C PRO A 92 -7.67 17.64 -11.51
N ARG A 93 -6.55 18.32 -11.23
CA ARG A 93 -5.73 19.00 -12.26
C ARG A 93 -5.11 18.02 -13.27
N ASP A 94 -4.86 16.78 -12.87
CA ASP A 94 -4.28 15.75 -13.76
C ASP A 94 -5.26 15.34 -14.87
N TYR A 95 -6.54 15.65 -14.70
CA TYR A 95 -7.63 15.40 -15.65
C TYR A 95 -8.15 16.67 -16.33
N GLY A 96 -7.48 17.80 -16.15
CA GLY A 96 -7.88 19.07 -16.75
C GLY A 96 -9.26 19.59 -16.28
N ALA A 97 -9.74 19.18 -15.11
CA ALA A 97 -11.10 19.44 -14.63
C ALA A 97 -11.46 20.93 -14.63
N ASP A 98 -10.54 21.82 -14.21
CA ASP A 98 -10.80 23.26 -14.17
C ASP A 98 -10.88 23.87 -15.58
N ALA A 99 -9.99 23.45 -16.50
CA ALA A 99 -9.98 23.92 -17.88
C ALA A 99 -11.25 23.47 -18.63
N LEU A 100 -11.65 22.21 -18.45
CA LEU A 100 -12.91 21.68 -19.02
C LEU A 100 -14.14 22.40 -18.44
N GLN A 101 -14.12 22.71 -17.13
CA GLN A 101 -15.20 23.47 -16.51
C GLN A 101 -15.29 24.90 -17.09
N ALA A 102 -14.16 25.56 -17.32
CA ALA A 102 -14.12 26.88 -17.95
C ALA A 102 -14.65 26.83 -19.38
N GLN A 103 -14.25 25.84 -20.18
CA GLN A 103 -14.76 25.62 -21.55
C GLN A 103 -16.28 25.39 -21.56
N MET A 104 -16.79 24.57 -20.62
CA MET A 104 -18.24 24.34 -20.51
C MET A 104 -19.01 25.63 -20.20
N ARG A 105 -18.49 26.46 -19.29
CA ARG A 105 -19.10 27.77 -18.98
C ARG A 105 -19.07 28.75 -20.16
N ALA A 106 -18.08 28.64 -21.02
CA ALA A 106 -17.97 29.43 -22.26
C ALA A 106 -18.85 28.88 -23.40
N GLY A 107 -19.69 27.86 -23.15
CA GLY A 107 -20.60 27.31 -24.15
C GLY A 107 -19.96 26.30 -25.12
N ALA A 108 -18.77 25.78 -24.80
CA ALA A 108 -18.04 24.87 -25.69
C ALA A 108 -18.51 23.41 -25.66
N VAL A 109 -19.62 23.09 -24.97
CA VAL A 109 -20.13 21.70 -24.84
C VAL A 109 -20.38 21.05 -26.21
N ASP A 110 -20.84 21.83 -27.16
CA ASP A 110 -21.12 21.38 -28.52
C ASP A 110 -19.89 21.41 -29.45
N SER A 111 -18.67 21.53 -28.90
CA SER A 111 -17.46 21.48 -29.70
C SER A 111 -16.82 20.07 -29.69
N ALA A 112 -16.31 19.64 -30.85
CA ALA A 112 -15.60 18.37 -30.96
C ALA A 112 -14.37 18.31 -30.03
N ALA A 113 -13.69 19.43 -29.80
CA ALA A 113 -12.53 19.52 -28.92
C ALA A 113 -12.90 19.24 -27.46
N PHE A 114 -13.98 19.81 -26.96
CA PHE A 114 -14.48 19.57 -25.61
C PHE A 114 -14.93 18.11 -25.45
N ASP A 115 -15.69 17.58 -26.42
CA ASP A 115 -16.22 16.21 -26.38
C ASP A 115 -15.09 15.17 -26.27
N VAL A 116 -14.05 15.31 -27.11
CA VAL A 116 -12.89 14.41 -27.10
C VAL A 116 -12.05 14.59 -25.83
N ALA A 117 -11.83 15.83 -25.39
CA ALA A 117 -11.04 16.11 -24.19
C ALA A 117 -11.70 15.57 -22.91
N LEU A 118 -13.02 15.75 -22.77
CA LEU A 118 -13.77 15.20 -21.63
C LEU A 118 -13.79 13.68 -21.64
N THR A 119 -13.94 13.06 -22.82
CA THR A 119 -13.86 11.60 -22.96
C THR A 119 -12.49 11.08 -22.55
N ALA A 120 -11.39 11.70 -23.03
CA ALA A 120 -10.04 11.32 -22.64
C ALA A 120 -9.81 11.46 -21.14
N ALA A 121 -10.23 12.58 -20.54
CA ALA A 121 -10.14 12.82 -19.11
C ALA A 121 -10.86 11.74 -18.27
N MET A 122 -12.08 11.37 -18.68
CA MET A 122 -12.86 10.33 -18.00
C MET A 122 -12.23 8.94 -18.14
N LEU A 123 -11.71 8.58 -19.31
CA LEU A 123 -11.03 7.30 -19.53
C LEU A 123 -9.77 7.20 -18.68
N HIS A 124 -8.95 8.26 -18.62
CA HIS A 124 -7.76 8.31 -17.77
C HIS A 124 -8.14 8.21 -16.29
N TYR A 125 -9.16 8.96 -15.85
CA TYR A 125 -9.62 8.91 -14.46
C TYR A 125 -10.08 7.51 -14.06
N LEU A 126 -10.90 6.84 -14.87
CA LEU A 126 -11.38 5.49 -14.58
C LEU A 126 -10.25 4.46 -14.54
N ALA A 127 -9.26 4.60 -15.43
CA ALA A 127 -8.10 3.73 -15.45
C ALA A 127 -7.20 3.96 -14.21
N ASP A 128 -6.86 5.22 -13.92
CA ASP A 128 -6.06 5.58 -12.74
C ASP A 128 -6.74 5.13 -11.44
N LEU A 129 -8.07 5.22 -11.37
CA LEU A 129 -8.84 4.77 -10.23
C LEU A 129 -8.78 3.25 -10.06
N ARG A 130 -8.77 2.49 -11.16
CA ARG A 130 -8.75 1.02 -11.10
C ARG A 130 -7.40 0.41 -10.79
N VAL A 131 -6.31 0.96 -11.34
CA VAL A 131 -5.00 0.28 -11.31
C VAL A 131 -3.86 1.16 -10.83
N GLY A 132 -4.15 2.42 -10.50
CA GLY A 132 -3.17 3.39 -10.06
C GLY A 132 -2.48 4.11 -11.20
N ARG A 133 -1.72 5.14 -10.84
CA ARG A 133 -1.09 6.09 -11.75
C ARG A 133 0.33 5.71 -12.13
N VAL A 134 1.02 4.92 -11.32
CA VAL A 134 2.39 4.46 -11.58
C VAL A 134 2.43 2.96 -11.79
N ARG A 135 3.47 2.48 -12.48
CA ARG A 135 3.64 1.05 -12.68
C ARG A 135 3.96 0.39 -11.34
N SER A 136 3.11 -0.55 -10.97
CA SER A 136 3.23 -1.29 -9.73
C SER A 136 4.42 -2.23 -9.71
N GLU A 137 5.07 -2.40 -8.55
CA GLU A 137 6.10 -3.42 -8.30
C GLU A 137 5.51 -4.85 -8.29
N TYR A 138 4.19 -4.98 -8.11
CA TYR A 138 3.48 -6.28 -8.11
C TYR A 138 3.31 -6.88 -9.51
N HIS A 139 3.53 -6.11 -10.57
CA HIS A 139 3.28 -6.54 -11.94
C HIS A 139 4.54 -6.43 -12.80
N THR A 140 5.08 -7.59 -13.18
CA THR A 140 6.16 -7.67 -14.16
C THR A 140 5.64 -7.44 -15.57
N ARG A 141 6.32 -6.62 -16.34
CA ARG A 141 6.34 -6.35 -17.82
C ARG A 141 5.15 -6.69 -18.73
N LYS A 142 4.15 -7.48 -18.34
CA LYS A 142 2.96 -7.79 -19.16
C LYS A 142 1.79 -6.89 -18.74
N LEU A 143 0.87 -6.65 -19.67
CA LEU A 143 -0.40 -5.99 -19.40
C LEU A 143 -1.01 -6.53 -18.10
N ASP A 144 -1.34 -5.61 -17.20
CA ASP A 144 -1.97 -5.94 -15.93
C ASP A 144 -3.24 -6.76 -16.19
N PRO A 145 -3.33 -8.01 -15.70
CA PRO A 145 -4.49 -8.87 -15.98
C PRO A 145 -5.81 -8.26 -15.50
N ARG A 146 -5.79 -7.34 -14.54
CA ARG A 146 -6.98 -6.63 -14.07
C ARG A 146 -7.63 -5.77 -15.14
N LEU A 147 -6.86 -5.28 -16.13
CA LEU A 147 -7.41 -4.53 -17.24
C LEU A 147 -8.08 -5.39 -18.31
N LYS A 148 -7.73 -6.67 -18.37
CA LYS A 148 -8.52 -7.62 -19.16
C LYS A 148 -9.90 -7.81 -18.54
N GLN A 149 -10.02 -7.64 -17.22
CA GLN A 149 -11.28 -7.76 -16.48
C GLN A 149 -12.03 -6.42 -16.36
N TYR A 150 -11.32 -5.30 -16.42
CA TYR A 150 -11.87 -3.95 -16.34
C TYR A 150 -11.43 -3.11 -17.53
N ASP A 151 -12.29 -2.97 -18.52
CA ASP A 151 -12.06 -2.10 -19.68
C ASP A 151 -12.68 -0.71 -19.41
N PRO A 152 -11.88 0.36 -19.23
CA PRO A 152 -12.40 1.68 -18.98
C PRO A 152 -13.29 2.21 -20.12
N VAL A 153 -13.01 1.80 -21.36
CA VAL A 153 -13.81 2.20 -22.53
C VAL A 153 -15.22 1.62 -22.46
N GLU A 154 -15.33 0.33 -22.22
CA GLU A 154 -16.63 -0.33 -22.07
C GLU A 154 -17.41 0.18 -20.87
N ARG A 155 -16.72 0.43 -19.75
CA ARG A 155 -17.35 0.98 -18.52
C ARG A 155 -17.88 2.39 -18.74
N LEU A 156 -17.11 3.26 -19.40
CA LEU A 156 -17.57 4.60 -19.72
C LEU A 156 -18.76 4.58 -20.68
N ARG A 157 -18.69 3.75 -21.73
CA ARG A 157 -19.80 3.59 -22.69
C ARG A 157 -21.08 3.12 -22.01
N ALA A 158 -20.99 2.09 -21.18
CA ALA A 158 -22.14 1.55 -20.44
C ALA A 158 -22.70 2.60 -19.44
N GLY A 159 -21.82 3.33 -18.76
CA GLY A 159 -22.21 4.39 -17.84
C GLY A 159 -22.97 5.53 -18.50
N LEU A 160 -22.55 5.94 -19.71
CA LEU A 160 -23.22 6.98 -20.49
C LEU A 160 -24.55 6.49 -21.07
N ALA A 161 -24.59 5.31 -21.66
CA ALA A 161 -25.80 4.75 -22.26
C ALA A 161 -26.93 4.54 -21.23
N GLY A 162 -26.56 4.15 -20.01
CA GLY A 162 -27.52 3.91 -18.91
C GLY A 162 -27.80 5.11 -18.01
N GLY A 163 -27.21 6.28 -18.25
CA GLY A 163 -27.30 7.41 -17.32
C GLY A 163 -26.68 7.14 -15.94
N LYS A 164 -25.77 6.16 -15.85
CA LYS A 164 -25.20 5.63 -14.59
C LYS A 164 -23.70 5.88 -14.47
N LEU A 165 -23.23 7.07 -14.84
CA LEU A 165 -21.80 7.43 -14.81
C LEU A 165 -21.18 7.22 -13.42
N GLN A 166 -21.88 7.57 -12.34
CA GLN A 166 -21.39 7.34 -10.97
C GLN A 166 -21.26 5.84 -10.63
N ALA A 167 -22.12 4.99 -11.19
CA ALA A 167 -21.98 3.54 -11.02
C ALA A 167 -20.72 3.00 -11.73
N ALA A 168 -20.39 3.54 -12.91
CA ALA A 168 -19.14 3.21 -13.60
C ALA A 168 -17.90 3.62 -12.79
N VAL A 169 -17.95 4.76 -12.12
CA VAL A 169 -16.89 5.23 -11.20
C VAL A 169 -16.76 4.30 -10.00
N ARG A 170 -17.86 3.97 -9.32
CA ARG A 170 -17.84 3.02 -8.19
C ARG A 170 -17.31 1.65 -8.60
N ALA A 171 -17.65 1.16 -9.77
CA ALA A 171 -17.12 -0.11 -10.29
C ALA A 171 -15.62 -0.08 -10.63
N ALA A 172 -15.02 1.12 -10.77
CA ALA A 172 -13.60 1.29 -10.96
C ALA A 172 -12.82 1.25 -9.64
N GLU A 173 -13.45 1.57 -8.50
CA GLU A 173 -12.78 1.52 -7.20
C GLU A 173 -12.35 0.09 -6.87
N PRO A 174 -11.17 -0.10 -6.21
CA PRO A 174 -10.80 -1.40 -5.67
C PRO A 174 -11.86 -1.94 -4.70
N GLY A 175 -12.19 -3.23 -4.81
CA GLY A 175 -13.17 -3.90 -3.95
C GLY A 175 -12.69 -4.16 -2.51
N LEU A 176 -11.51 -3.68 -2.14
CA LEU A 176 -10.92 -3.85 -0.81
C LEU A 176 -11.60 -2.92 0.21
N GLN A 177 -12.09 -3.46 1.33
CA GLN A 177 -12.68 -2.64 2.40
C GLN A 177 -11.71 -1.57 2.91
N GLN A 178 -10.42 -1.92 3.02
CA GLN A 178 -9.36 -0.98 3.39
C GLN A 178 -9.35 0.28 2.50
N TYR A 179 -9.67 0.14 1.22
CA TYR A 179 -9.75 1.29 0.30
C TYR A 179 -10.82 2.29 0.74
N GLY A 180 -12.01 1.81 1.12
CA GLY A 180 -13.10 2.64 1.63
C GLY A 180 -12.76 3.31 2.96
N ARG A 181 -12.14 2.56 3.89
CA ARG A 181 -11.69 3.09 5.19
C ARG A 181 -10.63 4.18 5.02
N VAL A 182 -9.63 3.97 4.18
CA VAL A 182 -8.58 4.97 3.91
C VAL A 182 -9.16 6.22 3.22
N LYS A 183 -10.17 6.09 2.36
CA LYS A 183 -10.89 7.25 1.78
C LYS A 183 -11.59 8.07 2.86
N ALA A 184 -12.25 7.42 3.81
CA ALA A 184 -12.92 8.10 4.92
C ALA A 184 -11.89 8.85 5.80
N ALA A 185 -10.80 8.19 6.16
CA ALA A 185 -9.71 8.81 6.90
C ALA A 185 -9.08 9.99 6.13
N LEU A 186 -8.89 9.85 4.80
CA LEU A 186 -8.39 10.95 3.96
C LEU A 186 -9.29 12.18 4.03
N ALA A 187 -10.61 11.99 3.97
CA ALA A 187 -11.57 13.09 4.08
C ALA A 187 -11.45 13.77 5.45
N HIS A 188 -11.38 13.00 6.54
CA HIS A 188 -11.19 13.50 7.90
C HIS A 188 -9.87 14.28 8.06
N TYR A 189 -8.73 13.68 7.69
CA TYR A 189 -7.43 14.34 7.82
C TYR A 189 -7.29 15.61 6.98
N ARG A 190 -8.04 15.74 5.88
CA ARG A 190 -8.12 17.01 5.13
C ARG A 190 -8.79 18.11 5.90
N THR A 191 -9.79 17.82 6.72
CA THR A 191 -10.38 18.82 7.61
C THR A 191 -9.40 19.25 8.69
N LEU A 192 -8.62 18.30 9.24
CA LEU A 192 -7.59 18.58 10.23
C LEU A 192 -6.43 19.40 9.63
N ALA A 193 -6.08 19.18 8.36
CA ALA A 193 -5.00 19.90 7.69
C ALA A 193 -5.24 21.42 7.57
N GLY A 194 -6.48 21.87 7.71
CA GLY A 194 -6.85 23.29 7.78
C GLY A 194 -6.75 23.92 9.17
N GLN A 195 -6.46 23.13 10.21
CA GLN A 195 -6.37 23.59 11.60
C GLN A 195 -4.94 24.00 11.97
N PRO A 196 -4.78 24.94 12.95
CA PRO A 196 -3.46 25.24 13.52
C PRO A 196 -2.78 23.99 14.08
N TYR A 197 -1.50 23.82 13.80
CA TYR A 197 -0.72 22.66 14.23
C TYR A 197 0.68 23.11 14.69
N PRO A 198 0.83 23.83 15.82
CA PRO A 198 2.10 24.33 16.30
C PRO A 198 3.01 23.17 16.71
N ALA A 199 4.32 23.28 16.51
CA ALA A 199 5.25 22.23 16.90
C ALA A 199 5.34 22.11 18.42
N LEU A 200 5.36 20.89 18.94
CA LEU A 200 5.64 20.58 20.34
C LEU A 200 7.16 20.48 20.56
N ALA A 201 7.66 21.09 21.61
CA ALA A 201 9.06 21.01 21.97
C ALA A 201 9.36 19.75 22.79
N LEU A 202 10.55 19.17 22.64
CA LEU A 202 11.04 18.12 23.51
C LEU A 202 11.98 18.75 24.58
N GLN A 203 11.37 19.31 25.59
CA GLN A 203 12.07 19.89 26.76
C GLN A 203 11.27 19.61 28.04
N PRO A 204 11.81 18.80 28.97
CA PRO A 204 13.12 18.11 28.97
C PRO A 204 13.17 16.95 27.91
N ALA A 205 14.36 16.36 27.74
CA ALA A 205 14.60 15.32 26.73
C ALA A 205 13.72 14.05 26.87
N LYS A 206 13.08 13.88 28.01
CA LYS A 206 12.11 12.84 28.35
C LYS A 206 11.12 13.38 29.36
N VAL A 207 9.82 13.21 29.12
CA VAL A 207 8.76 13.55 30.08
C VAL A 207 7.96 12.29 30.39
N VAL A 208 7.76 12.01 31.67
CA VAL A 208 6.92 10.93 32.19
C VAL A 208 5.61 11.51 32.72
N PRO A 209 4.53 10.72 32.84
CA PRO A 209 3.28 11.16 33.45
C PRO A 209 3.50 11.79 34.82
N GLY A 210 2.78 12.87 35.13
CA GLY A 210 2.99 13.69 36.33
C GLY A 210 4.14 14.70 36.23
N GLY A 211 4.96 14.64 35.18
CA GLY A 211 6.10 15.51 35.00
C GLY A 211 5.77 16.90 34.47
N ALA A 212 6.66 17.87 34.71
CA ALA A 212 6.54 19.20 34.14
C ALA A 212 6.75 19.17 32.61
N TYR A 213 5.83 19.77 31.87
CA TYR A 213 5.90 19.90 30.42
C TYR A 213 5.28 21.25 29.98
N PRO A 214 6.07 22.22 29.54
CA PRO A 214 5.57 23.53 29.19
C PRO A 214 4.49 23.51 28.11
N ASP A 215 4.59 22.58 27.13
CA ASP A 215 3.63 22.44 26.04
C ASP A 215 2.43 21.51 26.38
N ALA A 216 2.16 21.25 27.68
CA ALA A 216 1.10 20.32 28.10
C ALA A 216 -0.27 20.67 27.52
N LYS A 217 -0.63 21.95 27.49
CA LYS A 217 -1.87 22.43 26.88
C LYS A 217 -1.91 22.15 25.38
N ALA A 218 -0.84 22.43 24.66
CA ALA A 218 -0.77 22.18 23.21
C ALA A 218 -0.78 20.68 22.90
N LEU A 219 -0.17 19.84 23.75
CA LEU A 219 -0.23 18.38 23.65
C LEU A 219 -1.67 17.88 23.86
N TYR A 220 -2.36 18.35 24.90
CA TYR A 220 -3.75 18.01 25.17
C TYR A 220 -4.66 18.36 23.98
N GLU A 221 -4.59 19.61 23.49
CA GLU A 221 -5.38 20.06 22.33
C GLU A 221 -5.10 19.19 21.10
N ARG A 222 -3.86 18.76 20.91
CA ARG A 222 -3.45 17.87 19.82
C ARG A 222 -4.02 16.48 19.96
N LEU A 223 -3.97 15.87 21.13
CA LEU A 223 -4.52 14.55 21.39
C LEU A 223 -6.05 14.52 21.18
N VAL A 224 -6.74 15.57 21.63
CA VAL A 224 -8.18 15.76 21.36
C VAL A 224 -8.43 15.95 19.86
N LEU A 225 -7.66 16.80 19.18
CA LEU A 225 -7.79 17.03 17.74
C LEU A 225 -7.63 15.77 16.92
N LEU A 226 -6.70 14.90 17.33
CA LEU A 226 -6.38 13.64 16.64
C LEU A 226 -7.31 12.48 17.05
N GLY A 227 -8.17 12.67 18.05
CA GLY A 227 -9.08 11.66 18.60
C GLY A 227 -8.40 10.66 19.52
N ASP A 228 -7.20 10.98 20.03
CA ASP A 228 -6.49 10.17 21.01
C ASP A 228 -6.94 10.45 22.45
N LEU A 229 -7.64 11.56 22.67
CA LEU A 229 -8.40 11.86 23.88
C LEU A 229 -9.84 12.23 23.52
N PRO A 230 -10.82 11.90 24.38
CA PRO A 230 -12.20 12.36 24.22
C PRO A 230 -12.28 13.88 24.17
N ALA A 231 -13.26 14.42 23.42
CA ALA A 231 -13.46 15.86 23.29
C ALA A 231 -13.88 16.56 24.60
N ASP A 232 -14.45 15.80 25.53
CA ASP A 232 -14.89 16.23 26.86
C ASP A 232 -13.86 15.89 27.97
N ALA A 233 -12.68 15.37 27.62
CA ALA A 233 -11.61 15.14 28.58
C ALA A 233 -11.25 16.45 29.30
N PRO A 234 -11.08 16.47 30.62
CA PRO A 234 -10.73 17.70 31.34
C PRO A 234 -9.31 18.16 30.96
N PRO A 235 -9.11 19.49 30.79
CA PRO A 235 -7.81 20.03 30.45
C PRO A 235 -6.80 19.78 31.60
N PRO A 236 -5.51 19.60 31.27
CA PRO A 236 -4.48 19.38 32.29
C PRO A 236 -4.23 20.62 33.13
N PRO A 237 -3.66 20.47 34.33
CA PRO A 237 -3.06 21.57 35.08
C PRO A 237 -1.97 22.25 34.23
N GLU A 238 -1.79 23.57 34.42
CA GLU A 238 -0.82 24.35 33.67
C GLU A 238 0.59 23.75 33.78
N GLY A 239 1.25 23.58 32.63
CA GLY A 239 2.63 23.08 32.55
C GLY A 239 2.84 21.63 33.02
N THR A 240 1.77 20.83 33.19
CA THR A 240 1.88 19.46 33.70
C THR A 240 1.38 18.44 32.67
N TYR A 241 2.19 17.43 32.40
CA TYR A 241 1.78 16.22 31.66
C TYR A 241 0.98 15.31 32.62
N SER A 242 -0.33 15.42 32.63
CA SER A 242 -1.19 14.69 33.58
C SER A 242 -1.32 13.20 33.26
N GLU A 243 -1.70 12.40 34.27
CA GLU A 243 -1.98 10.97 34.11
C GLU A 243 -3.11 10.69 33.10
N GLN A 244 -4.12 11.56 33.02
CA GLN A 244 -5.17 11.45 31.99
C GLN A 244 -4.65 11.58 30.57
N MET A 245 -3.65 12.42 30.35
CA MET A 245 -3.02 12.54 29.03
C MET A 245 -2.17 11.33 28.69
N GLN A 246 -1.74 10.55 29.69
CA GLN A 246 -0.97 9.33 29.48
C GLN A 246 -1.71 8.35 28.58
N GLU A 247 -2.99 8.06 28.88
CA GLU A 247 -3.82 7.15 28.06
C GLU A 247 -3.91 7.62 26.60
N GLY A 248 -4.07 8.93 26.40
CA GLY A 248 -4.08 9.51 25.05
C GLY A 248 -2.76 9.39 24.34
N VAL A 249 -1.63 9.53 25.05
CA VAL A 249 -0.30 9.34 24.48
C VAL A 249 -0.03 7.87 24.16
N GLU A 250 -0.41 6.93 25.04
CA GLU A 250 -0.31 5.49 24.81
C GLU A 250 -1.12 5.07 23.59
N HIS A 251 -2.37 5.54 23.48
CA HIS A 251 -3.21 5.32 22.30
C HIS A 251 -2.57 5.88 21.02
N PHE A 252 -2.07 7.12 21.08
CA PHE A 252 -1.32 7.71 19.98
C PHE A 252 -0.08 6.89 19.61
N GLN A 253 0.71 6.47 20.59
CA GLN A 253 1.93 5.67 20.37
C GLN A 253 1.59 4.33 19.71
N GLY A 254 0.58 3.61 20.20
CA GLY A 254 0.14 2.33 19.67
C GLY A 254 -0.23 2.41 18.19
N ARG A 255 -1.08 3.39 17.81
CA ARG A 255 -1.47 3.56 16.40
C ARG A 255 -0.38 4.20 15.51
N HIS A 256 0.76 4.60 16.07
CA HIS A 256 1.93 5.08 15.34
C HIS A 256 3.10 4.09 15.34
N GLY A 257 2.88 2.86 15.82
CA GLY A 257 3.89 1.80 15.87
C GLY A 257 5.05 2.10 16.79
N LEU A 258 4.85 2.98 17.78
CA LEU A 258 5.80 3.30 18.85
C LEU A 258 5.61 2.36 20.05
N LEU A 259 6.51 2.43 21.02
CA LEU A 259 6.30 1.80 22.32
C LEU A 259 5.22 2.61 23.06
N ASP A 260 4.16 1.94 23.45
CA ASP A 260 2.96 2.49 24.11
C ASP A 260 3.16 2.59 25.64
N ASP A 261 4.19 3.31 26.05
CA ASP A 261 4.62 3.47 27.45
C ASP A 261 4.20 4.83 28.07
N GLY A 262 3.45 5.64 27.34
CA GLY A 262 3.03 6.97 27.76
C GLY A 262 4.18 7.98 27.91
N VAL A 263 5.40 7.63 27.55
CA VAL A 263 6.56 8.51 27.70
C VAL A 263 6.72 9.43 26.50
N LEU A 264 6.81 10.73 26.73
CA LEU A 264 7.15 11.71 25.70
C LEU A 264 8.67 11.71 25.48
N GLY A 265 9.11 10.78 24.65
CA GLY A 265 10.48 10.73 24.15
C GLY A 265 10.58 11.34 22.75
N ARG A 266 11.80 11.32 22.18
CA ARG A 266 12.08 11.89 20.86
C ARG A 266 11.15 11.32 19.77
N ALA A 267 11.00 9.99 19.74
CA ALA A 267 10.17 9.34 18.72
C ALA A 267 8.69 9.75 18.81
N THR A 268 8.16 9.86 20.03
CA THR A 268 6.77 10.29 20.28
C THR A 268 6.55 11.73 19.84
N ILE A 269 7.44 12.65 20.22
CA ILE A 269 7.33 14.06 19.83
C ILE A 269 7.53 14.25 18.33
N ASP A 270 8.48 13.57 17.72
CA ASP A 270 8.68 13.62 16.26
C ASP A 270 7.42 13.12 15.52
N ALA A 271 6.75 12.06 16.00
CA ALA A 271 5.52 11.54 15.43
C ALA A 271 4.32 12.50 15.64
N LEU A 272 4.20 13.10 16.83
CA LEU A 272 3.21 14.13 17.16
C LEU A 272 3.38 15.40 16.32
N ASN A 273 4.58 15.71 15.90
CA ASN A 273 4.91 16.87 15.06
C ASN A 273 4.73 16.63 13.56
N VAL A 274 4.36 15.42 13.14
CA VAL A 274 3.98 15.18 11.73
C VAL A 274 2.61 15.82 11.47
N SER A 275 2.58 16.89 10.67
CA SER A 275 1.36 17.65 10.40
C SER A 275 0.27 16.81 9.74
N PRO A 276 -1.03 17.14 9.94
CA PRO A 276 -2.14 16.49 9.24
C PRO A 276 -2.00 16.53 7.72
N ALA A 277 -1.41 17.58 7.15
CA ALA A 277 -1.13 17.66 5.71
C ALA A 277 -0.15 16.58 5.24
N LYS A 278 0.86 16.22 6.04
CA LYS A 278 1.75 15.09 5.75
C LYS A 278 1.00 13.75 5.90
N ARG A 279 0.08 13.62 6.86
CA ARG A 279 -0.77 12.43 7.02
C ARG A 279 -1.73 12.26 5.84
N VAL A 280 -2.33 13.34 5.34
CA VAL A 280 -3.09 13.34 4.08
C VAL A 280 -2.25 12.73 2.97
N ARG A 281 -0.98 13.12 2.86
CA ARG A 281 -0.11 12.59 1.81
C ARG A 281 0.16 11.10 1.97
N GLN A 282 0.41 10.60 3.20
CA GLN A 282 0.55 9.15 3.46
C GLN A 282 -0.71 8.37 3.06
N LEU A 283 -1.91 8.89 3.38
CA LEU A 283 -3.19 8.30 2.98
C LEU A 283 -3.37 8.27 1.45
N GLU A 284 -3.00 9.34 0.74
CA GLU A 284 -3.02 9.40 -0.73
C GLU A 284 -2.09 8.35 -1.37
N LEU A 285 -0.87 8.20 -0.83
CA LEU A 285 0.09 7.18 -1.29
C LEU A 285 -0.40 5.76 -0.99
N THR A 286 -1.07 5.57 0.14
CA THR A 286 -1.70 4.28 0.46
C THR A 286 -2.83 3.95 -0.50
N LEU A 287 -3.71 4.91 -0.83
CA LEU A 287 -4.76 4.71 -1.85
C LEU A 287 -4.16 4.35 -3.21
N GLU A 288 -3.06 4.99 -3.61
CA GLU A 288 -2.35 4.63 -4.83
C GLU A 288 -1.89 3.16 -4.82
N ARG A 289 -1.29 2.70 -3.71
CA ARG A 289 -0.80 1.32 -3.56
C ARG A 289 -1.93 0.30 -3.48
N LEU A 290 -3.04 0.63 -2.84
CA LEU A 290 -4.21 -0.27 -2.78
C LEU A 290 -4.79 -0.53 -4.17
N ARG A 291 -4.69 0.41 -5.12
CA ARG A 291 -5.07 0.22 -6.52
C ARG A 291 -4.20 -0.78 -7.26
N TRP A 292 -2.99 -1.03 -6.78
CA TRP A 292 -2.07 -2.00 -7.40
C TRP A 292 -2.41 -3.44 -7.06
N LEU A 293 -3.18 -3.68 -6.00
CA LEU A 293 -3.55 -5.02 -5.57
C LEU A 293 -4.61 -5.64 -6.50
N PRO A 294 -4.54 -6.96 -6.74
CA PRO A 294 -5.60 -7.67 -7.44
C PRO A 294 -6.86 -7.74 -6.59
N ASP A 295 -7.99 -8.04 -7.21
CA ASP A 295 -9.18 -8.42 -6.48
C ASP A 295 -8.97 -9.83 -5.90
N PHE A 296 -8.98 -9.93 -4.60
CA PHE A 296 -8.99 -11.20 -3.89
C PHE A 296 -10.44 -11.66 -3.79
N GLY A 297 -10.74 -12.84 -4.32
CA GLY A 297 -12.07 -13.45 -4.17
C GLY A 297 -12.41 -13.75 -2.70
N PRO A 298 -13.58 -14.32 -2.44
CA PRO A 298 -13.94 -14.78 -1.10
C PRO A 298 -12.96 -15.86 -0.63
N GLY A 299 -12.56 -15.81 0.62
CA GLY A 299 -11.64 -16.77 1.23
C GLY A 299 -10.59 -16.11 2.13
N PRO A 300 -9.69 -16.92 2.71
CA PRO A 300 -8.64 -16.42 3.58
C PRO A 300 -7.62 -15.59 2.79
N LEU A 301 -7.15 -14.51 3.40
CA LEU A 301 -6.10 -13.62 2.86
C LEU A 301 -5.15 -13.25 4.00
N ILE A 302 -3.87 -13.28 3.75
CA ILE A 302 -2.85 -12.79 4.67
C ILE A 302 -2.24 -11.53 4.07
N VAL A 303 -2.18 -10.47 4.86
CA VAL A 303 -1.51 -9.21 4.50
C VAL A 303 -0.39 -8.96 5.50
N VAL A 304 0.83 -8.77 5.00
CA VAL A 304 1.98 -8.32 5.80
C VAL A 304 2.29 -6.89 5.41
N ASP A 305 1.97 -5.94 6.29
CA ASP A 305 2.31 -4.54 6.10
C ASP A 305 3.69 -4.26 6.69
N LEU A 306 4.66 -4.03 5.82
CA LEU A 306 6.07 -3.93 6.20
C LEU A 306 6.36 -2.72 7.10
N PRO A 307 5.93 -1.48 6.77
CA PRO A 307 6.15 -0.32 7.63
C PRO A 307 5.49 -0.42 9.00
N ALA A 308 4.30 -1.03 9.06
CA ALA A 308 3.56 -1.24 10.30
C ALA A 308 4.12 -2.40 11.13
N TYR A 309 5.02 -3.22 10.58
CA TYR A 309 5.51 -4.46 11.19
C TYR A 309 4.38 -5.37 11.67
N ARG A 310 3.33 -5.49 10.86
CA ARG A 310 2.08 -6.16 11.20
C ARG A 310 1.70 -7.19 10.15
N LEU A 311 1.20 -8.33 10.60
CA LEU A 311 0.53 -9.32 9.78
C LEU A 311 -0.94 -9.35 10.21
N SER A 312 -1.84 -9.22 9.25
CA SER A 312 -3.28 -9.41 9.42
C SER A 312 -3.73 -10.60 8.59
N ALA A 313 -4.43 -11.55 9.22
CA ALA A 313 -5.07 -12.66 8.55
C ALA A 313 -6.58 -12.43 8.51
N LEU A 314 -7.13 -12.33 7.31
CA LEU A 314 -8.50 -11.93 7.04
C LEU A 314 -9.34 -13.13 6.61
N GLN A 315 -10.52 -13.29 7.18
CA GLN A 315 -11.55 -14.19 6.67
C GLN A 315 -12.32 -13.50 5.52
N ASN A 316 -12.81 -14.24 4.55
CA ASN A 316 -13.68 -13.72 3.50
C ASN A 316 -13.14 -12.49 2.71
N GLY A 317 -11.83 -12.47 2.48
CA GLY A 317 -11.22 -11.53 1.51
C GLY A 317 -11.05 -10.09 1.96
N SER A 318 -11.54 -9.67 3.14
CA SER A 318 -11.25 -8.34 3.72
C SER A 318 -12.19 -7.89 4.84
N ALA A 319 -13.24 -8.66 5.18
CA ALA A 319 -14.31 -8.14 6.04
C ALA A 319 -13.98 -8.24 7.53
N GLU A 320 -13.39 -9.34 7.95
CA GLU A 320 -13.13 -9.60 9.36
C GLU A 320 -11.68 -9.99 9.56
N GLU A 321 -10.99 -9.26 10.42
CA GLU A 321 -9.66 -9.60 10.86
C GLU A 321 -9.76 -10.75 11.87
N ALA A 322 -9.39 -11.96 11.41
CA ALA A 322 -9.44 -13.14 12.26
C ALA A 322 -8.21 -13.27 13.16
N LEU A 323 -7.11 -12.65 12.78
CA LEU A 323 -5.85 -12.71 13.50
C LEU A 323 -4.97 -11.52 13.13
N GLU A 324 -4.44 -10.86 14.14
CA GLU A 324 -3.39 -9.84 14.00
C GLU A 324 -2.17 -10.24 14.83
N MET A 325 -0.97 -9.91 14.34
CA MET A 325 0.28 -10.12 15.08
C MET A 325 1.41 -9.24 14.59
N ARG A 326 2.38 -9.04 15.45
CA ARG A 326 3.65 -8.37 15.11
C ARG A 326 4.52 -9.26 14.22
N VAL A 327 5.30 -8.62 13.34
CA VAL A 327 6.29 -9.30 12.51
C VAL A 327 7.66 -8.60 12.58
N VAL A 328 8.72 -9.37 12.28
CA VAL A 328 10.06 -8.83 12.02
C VAL A 328 10.32 -8.98 10.53
N VAL A 329 10.65 -7.88 9.87
CA VAL A 329 10.86 -7.80 8.42
C VAL A 329 12.32 -7.53 8.06
N GLY A 330 12.66 -7.51 6.79
CA GLY A 330 14.02 -7.28 6.31
C GLY A 330 14.59 -5.93 6.76
N ALA A 331 15.89 -5.92 7.06
CA ALA A 331 16.62 -4.67 7.32
C ALA A 331 16.77 -3.86 6.03
N LEU A 332 17.07 -2.56 6.14
CA LEU A 332 17.23 -1.65 4.99
C LEU A 332 18.21 -2.16 3.92
N LYS A 333 19.25 -2.91 4.32
CA LYS A 333 20.20 -3.52 3.37
C LYS A 333 19.72 -4.84 2.76
N THR A 334 18.66 -5.42 3.31
CA THR A 334 18.09 -6.71 2.94
C THR A 334 16.57 -6.62 3.00
N GLU A 335 16.03 -5.62 2.29
CA GLU A 335 14.59 -5.33 2.30
C GLU A 335 13.75 -6.56 1.95
N THR A 336 12.62 -6.71 2.62
CA THR A 336 11.59 -7.64 2.18
C THR A 336 10.96 -7.11 0.89
N PRO A 337 10.98 -7.88 -0.22
CA PRO A 337 10.40 -7.43 -1.49
C PRO A 337 8.86 -7.42 -1.43
N LEU A 338 8.24 -6.56 -2.27
CA LEU A 338 6.79 -6.50 -2.42
C LEU A 338 6.32 -7.49 -3.49
N PHE A 339 5.37 -8.34 -3.15
CA PHE A 339 4.75 -9.27 -4.10
C PHE A 339 3.45 -9.86 -3.53
N VAL A 340 2.68 -10.50 -4.40
CA VAL A 340 1.56 -11.36 -4.00
C VAL A 340 2.00 -12.80 -4.21
N GLY A 341 2.09 -13.55 -3.12
CA GLY A 341 2.43 -14.97 -3.08
C GLY A 341 1.22 -15.85 -2.81
N GLN A 342 1.44 -17.17 -2.91
CA GLN A 342 0.47 -18.18 -2.53
C GLN A 342 1.14 -19.11 -1.51
N MET A 343 0.70 -19.07 -0.25
CA MET A 343 1.12 -20.04 0.75
C MET A 343 0.53 -21.40 0.37
N ARG A 344 1.39 -22.41 0.24
CA ARG A 344 0.99 -23.73 -0.24
C ARG A 344 1.15 -24.84 0.78
N TYR A 345 2.15 -24.73 1.64
CA TYR A 345 2.43 -25.74 2.65
C TYR A 345 3.13 -25.16 3.88
N LEU A 346 3.13 -25.92 4.95
CA LEU A 346 3.88 -25.67 6.18
C LEU A 346 4.92 -26.74 6.38
N GLU A 347 6.04 -26.40 7.00
CA GLU A 347 7.04 -27.35 7.51
C GLU A 347 7.16 -27.15 9.02
N PHE A 348 6.74 -28.17 9.79
CA PHE A 348 7.03 -28.24 11.22
C PHE A 348 8.43 -28.81 11.42
N ASN A 349 9.15 -28.30 12.41
CA ASN A 349 10.55 -28.63 12.68
C ASN A 349 11.41 -28.58 11.40
N PRO A 350 11.46 -27.42 10.69
CA PRO A 350 12.13 -27.33 9.41
C PRO A 350 13.66 -27.41 9.52
N TYR A 351 14.33 -27.95 8.52
CA TYR A 351 15.72 -27.61 8.27
C TYR A 351 15.82 -26.17 7.73
N TRP A 352 16.77 -25.39 8.23
CA TRP A 352 17.10 -24.12 7.61
C TRP A 352 18.27 -24.29 6.62
N ASN A 353 17.97 -24.31 5.34
CA ASN A 353 18.99 -24.23 4.31
C ASN A 353 19.54 -22.79 4.29
N VAL A 354 20.82 -22.62 4.62
CA VAL A 354 21.43 -21.29 4.71
C VAL A 354 21.57 -20.69 3.31
N PRO A 355 20.98 -19.53 3.04
CA PRO A 355 21.15 -18.83 1.77
C PRO A 355 22.61 -18.50 1.48
N ARG A 356 22.99 -18.49 0.22
CA ARG A 356 24.37 -18.23 -0.22
C ARG A 356 24.90 -16.90 0.32
N SER A 357 24.09 -15.87 0.30
CA SER A 357 24.45 -14.53 0.82
C SER A 357 24.77 -14.53 2.31
N ILE A 358 24.04 -15.30 3.12
CA ILE A 358 24.28 -15.45 4.57
C ILE A 358 25.51 -16.32 4.80
N LEU A 359 25.66 -17.41 4.04
CA LEU A 359 26.85 -18.26 4.10
C LEU A 359 28.12 -17.43 3.90
N GLU A 360 28.19 -16.63 2.86
CA GLU A 360 29.39 -15.85 2.50
C GLU A 360 29.65 -14.70 3.47
N ARG A 361 28.62 -13.95 3.85
CA ARG A 361 28.77 -12.73 4.63
C ARG A 361 28.89 -12.99 6.13
N GLU A 362 28.35 -14.09 6.65
CA GLU A 362 28.26 -14.35 8.08
C GLU A 362 28.88 -15.68 8.51
N ILE A 363 28.51 -16.80 7.85
CA ILE A 363 28.92 -18.12 8.33
C ILE A 363 30.40 -18.38 8.05
N LEU A 364 30.87 -18.16 6.83
CA LEU A 364 32.28 -18.37 6.49
C LEU A 364 33.25 -17.52 7.31
N PRO A 365 33.00 -16.22 7.56
CA PRO A 365 33.85 -15.43 8.48
C PRO A 365 33.85 -15.96 9.92
N LYS A 366 32.71 -16.44 10.42
CA LYS A 366 32.60 -17.03 11.77
C LYS A 366 33.32 -18.38 11.83
N LEU A 367 33.17 -19.21 10.82
CA LEU A 367 33.82 -20.50 10.71
C LEU A 367 35.35 -20.37 10.61
N ALA A 368 35.86 -19.36 9.94
CA ALA A 368 37.30 -19.06 9.87
C ALA A 368 37.90 -18.69 11.25
N ARG A 369 37.09 -18.07 12.12
CA ARG A 369 37.50 -17.70 13.49
C ARG A 369 37.27 -18.82 14.51
N ASN A 370 36.27 -19.66 14.28
CA ASN A 370 35.87 -20.76 15.15
C ASN A 370 35.49 -21.99 14.30
N PRO A 371 36.40 -22.97 14.12
CA PRO A 371 36.12 -24.18 13.36
C PRO A 371 34.94 -25.01 13.89
N ALA A 372 34.63 -24.89 15.19
CA ALA A 372 33.49 -25.57 15.81
C ALA A 372 32.15 -24.85 15.62
N TYR A 373 32.12 -23.69 14.91
CA TYR A 373 30.93 -22.85 14.76
C TYR A 373 29.70 -23.60 14.26
N LEU A 374 29.88 -24.46 13.23
CA LEU A 374 28.75 -25.23 12.69
C LEU A 374 28.18 -26.19 13.75
N THR A 375 29.03 -26.98 14.41
CA THR A 375 28.58 -27.93 15.43
C THR A 375 27.93 -27.25 16.63
N GLN A 376 28.49 -26.13 17.09
CA GLN A 376 27.94 -25.35 18.21
C GLN A 376 26.57 -24.76 17.90
N ASN A 377 26.23 -24.56 16.65
CA ASN A 377 24.95 -23.99 16.19
C ASN A 377 24.05 -25.03 15.53
N ASP A 378 24.27 -26.34 15.76
CA ASP A 378 23.49 -27.43 15.19
C ASP A 378 23.43 -27.39 13.65
N MET A 379 24.51 -26.92 13.02
CA MET A 379 24.64 -26.83 11.57
C MET A 379 25.49 -27.99 11.02
N GLU A 380 25.23 -28.33 9.78
CA GLU A 380 25.98 -29.37 9.05
C GLU A 380 26.17 -28.95 7.59
N THR A 381 27.20 -29.53 6.96
CA THR A 381 27.43 -29.39 5.51
C THR A 381 26.63 -30.42 4.73
N VAL A 382 26.22 -30.08 3.51
CA VAL A 382 25.57 -31.01 2.56
C VAL A 382 26.32 -30.94 1.24
N PRO A 383 27.03 -32.03 0.87
CA PRO A 383 27.17 -33.30 1.58
C PRO A 383 27.89 -33.18 2.92
N LEU A 384 27.69 -34.14 3.81
CA LEU A 384 28.37 -34.20 5.10
C LEU A 384 29.89 -34.20 4.94
N LYS A 385 30.59 -33.54 5.87
CA LYS A 385 32.07 -33.40 5.90
C LYS A 385 32.66 -32.64 4.70
N ALA A 386 31.85 -31.87 3.96
CA ALA A 386 32.40 -30.97 2.94
C ALA A 386 33.34 -29.93 3.57
N THR A 387 34.37 -29.57 2.84
CA THR A 387 35.38 -28.59 3.29
C THR A 387 34.91 -27.15 3.14
N VAL A 388 35.62 -26.21 3.77
CA VAL A 388 35.39 -24.77 3.58
C VAL A 388 35.57 -24.36 2.12
N ASP A 389 36.50 -25.00 1.42
CA ASP A 389 36.72 -24.70 -0.01
C ASP A 389 35.58 -25.22 -0.88
N ASP A 390 34.93 -26.33 -0.50
CA ASP A 390 33.70 -26.78 -1.17
C ASP A 390 32.54 -25.80 -0.96
N LEU A 391 32.42 -25.25 0.25
CA LEU A 391 31.44 -24.22 0.56
C LEU A 391 31.68 -22.93 -0.25
N ARG A 392 32.95 -22.47 -0.32
CA ARG A 392 33.34 -21.29 -1.12
C ARG A 392 33.08 -21.49 -2.61
N ALA A 393 33.42 -22.68 -3.11
CA ALA A 393 33.24 -23.06 -4.52
C ALA A 393 31.77 -23.35 -4.89
N GLY A 394 30.85 -23.38 -3.93
CA GLY A 394 29.44 -23.71 -4.18
C GLY A 394 29.17 -25.20 -4.45
N ARG A 395 30.14 -26.08 -4.22
CA ARG A 395 29.98 -27.55 -4.33
C ARG A 395 29.25 -28.13 -3.12
N ALA A 396 29.19 -27.39 -2.02
CA ALA A 396 28.48 -27.78 -0.82
C ALA A 396 27.66 -26.59 -0.28
N ARG A 397 26.68 -26.90 0.58
CA ARG A 397 25.86 -25.95 1.28
C ARG A 397 25.86 -26.22 2.78
N VAL A 398 25.45 -25.23 3.57
CA VAL A 398 25.20 -25.39 5.01
C VAL A 398 23.71 -25.47 5.24
N ARG A 399 23.27 -26.35 6.13
CA ARG A 399 21.93 -26.35 6.70
C ARG A 399 21.96 -26.44 8.20
N GLN A 400 20.99 -25.83 8.88
CA GLN A 400 20.79 -25.96 10.32
C GLN A 400 19.71 -27.01 10.57
N ARG A 401 19.96 -27.88 11.55
CA ARG A 401 19.01 -28.93 11.93
C ARG A 401 17.80 -28.36 12.68
N PRO A 402 16.66 -29.08 12.69
CA PRO A 402 15.55 -28.78 13.58
C PRO A 402 16.02 -28.69 15.04
N GLY A 403 15.39 -27.82 15.82
CA GLY A 403 15.70 -27.68 17.24
C GLY A 403 15.65 -26.24 17.75
N PRO A 404 15.90 -26.03 19.05
CA PRO A 404 15.69 -24.75 19.70
C PRO A 404 16.61 -23.62 19.21
N LYS A 405 17.73 -23.97 18.56
CA LYS A 405 18.66 -22.98 17.96
C LYS A 405 18.34 -22.66 16.52
N ASN A 406 17.40 -23.40 15.89
CA ASN A 406 17.10 -23.19 14.48
C ASN A 406 16.58 -21.77 14.21
N ALA A 407 17.19 -21.07 13.27
CA ALA A 407 16.85 -19.69 12.95
C ALA A 407 15.39 -19.54 12.47
N LEU A 408 14.79 -20.61 11.89
CA LEU A 408 13.39 -20.62 11.47
C LEU A 408 12.42 -20.97 12.61
N GLY A 409 12.95 -21.33 13.79
CA GLY A 409 12.13 -21.85 14.89
C GLY A 409 11.44 -23.18 14.55
N ALA A 410 10.26 -23.41 15.12
CA ALA A 410 9.55 -24.68 15.01
C ALA A 410 8.66 -24.82 13.76
N ILE A 411 8.42 -23.74 12.99
CA ILE A 411 7.52 -23.80 11.83
C ILE A 411 7.91 -22.77 10.76
N LYS A 412 7.81 -23.19 9.50
CA LYS A 412 7.95 -22.39 8.29
C LYS A 412 6.66 -22.45 7.48
N PHE A 413 6.19 -21.33 7.00
CA PHE A 413 5.05 -21.17 6.12
C PHE A 413 5.56 -20.84 4.71
N ALA A 414 5.43 -21.79 3.81
CA ALA A 414 6.07 -21.75 2.51
C ALA A 414 5.12 -21.20 1.43
N MET A 415 5.60 -20.20 0.72
CA MET A 415 4.98 -19.63 -0.48
C MET A 415 6.02 -19.62 -1.61
N PRO A 416 6.14 -20.68 -2.41
CA PRO A 416 7.16 -20.79 -3.44
C PRO A 416 7.18 -19.56 -4.36
N ASN A 417 8.34 -18.88 -4.42
CA ASN A 417 8.55 -17.67 -5.20
C ASN A 417 10.03 -17.54 -5.59
N PRO A 418 10.38 -16.76 -6.65
CA PRO A 418 11.75 -16.61 -7.11
C PRO A 418 12.72 -15.92 -6.15
N MET A 419 12.21 -15.23 -5.11
CA MET A 419 12.99 -14.49 -4.13
C MET A 419 13.30 -15.29 -2.86
N ASP A 420 12.82 -16.55 -2.74
CA ASP A 420 12.93 -17.40 -1.55
C ASP A 420 12.42 -16.72 -0.26
N ILE A 421 11.37 -15.92 -0.36
CA ILE A 421 10.72 -15.28 0.79
C ILE A 421 9.65 -16.21 1.36
N TYR A 422 9.66 -16.36 2.69
CA TYR A 422 8.68 -17.14 3.44
C TYR A 422 8.43 -16.52 4.81
N LEU A 423 7.35 -16.95 5.48
CA LEU A 423 7.09 -16.61 6.87
C LEU A 423 7.58 -17.76 7.77
N HIS A 424 8.08 -17.44 8.97
CA HIS A 424 8.58 -18.47 9.86
C HIS A 424 8.54 -18.02 11.33
N SER A 425 8.56 -18.96 12.24
CA SER A 425 8.76 -18.68 13.66
C SER A 425 10.23 -18.29 13.96
N THR A 426 10.55 -18.03 15.20
CA THR A 426 11.93 -17.67 15.60
C THR A 426 12.15 -17.97 17.08
N PRO A 427 13.37 -18.40 17.49
CA PRO A 427 13.75 -18.47 18.88
C PRO A 427 13.95 -17.07 19.52
N SER A 428 14.19 -16.03 18.72
CA SER A 428 14.48 -14.66 19.18
C SER A 428 13.19 -13.86 19.42
N ARG A 429 12.37 -14.29 20.37
CA ARG A 429 11.04 -13.70 20.64
C ARG A 429 11.08 -12.26 21.12
N GLY A 430 12.10 -11.86 21.90
CA GLY A 430 12.25 -10.48 22.38
C GLY A 430 12.42 -9.42 21.27
N LEU A 431 12.57 -9.84 20.00
CA LEU A 431 12.58 -8.89 18.88
C LEU A 431 11.20 -8.28 18.60
N PHE A 432 10.12 -8.96 18.97
CA PHE A 432 8.76 -8.46 18.77
C PHE A 432 8.42 -7.30 19.72
N GLU A 433 9.12 -7.18 20.85
CA GLU A 433 8.94 -6.10 21.83
C GLU A 433 9.58 -4.77 21.39
N ARG A 434 10.33 -4.78 20.30
CA ARG A 434 10.98 -3.57 19.79
C ARG A 434 10.00 -2.76 18.95
N SER A 435 10.07 -1.43 19.04
CA SER A 435 9.35 -0.52 18.17
C SER A 435 9.82 -0.63 16.69
N ARG A 436 11.16 -0.75 16.46
CA ARG A 436 11.72 -1.06 15.14
C ARG A 436 11.99 -2.55 15.00
N ARG A 437 11.38 -3.14 13.95
CA ARG A 437 11.47 -4.58 13.70
C ARG A 437 11.95 -4.91 12.27
N ASP A 438 12.63 -3.99 11.61
CA ASP A 438 13.33 -4.19 10.31
C ASP A 438 14.73 -4.79 10.57
N LEU A 439 14.80 -6.07 10.96
CA LEU A 439 15.98 -6.72 11.51
C LEU A 439 16.33 -8.06 10.85
N SER A 440 15.53 -8.55 9.87
CA SER A 440 15.79 -9.84 9.22
C SER A 440 16.61 -9.68 7.93
N HIS A 441 16.94 -10.82 7.32
CA HIS A 441 17.60 -10.88 6.01
C HIS A 441 16.62 -10.92 4.82
N GLY A 442 15.37 -10.49 5.03
CA GLY A 442 14.33 -10.45 4.02
C GLY A 442 13.13 -11.33 4.33
N CYS A 443 13.31 -12.52 4.90
CA CYS A 443 12.20 -13.37 5.35
C CYS A 443 11.48 -12.74 6.56
N ILE A 444 10.23 -13.15 6.78
CA ILE A 444 9.33 -12.52 7.75
C ILE A 444 9.17 -13.44 8.96
N ARG A 445 9.56 -12.96 10.15
CA ARG A 445 9.35 -13.67 11.41
C ARG A 445 7.97 -13.31 11.95
N VAL A 446 7.20 -14.30 12.38
CA VAL A 446 5.86 -14.12 12.94
C VAL A 446 5.83 -14.38 14.43
N GLU A 447 5.09 -13.56 15.17
CA GLU A 447 5.03 -13.60 16.64
C GLU A 447 4.25 -14.80 17.17
N HIS A 448 3.09 -15.11 16.57
CA HIS A 448 2.16 -16.16 16.97
C HIS A 448 2.04 -17.25 15.90
N PRO A 449 3.10 -18.07 15.68
CA PRO A 449 3.11 -19.03 14.58
C PRO A 449 2.07 -20.15 14.74
N ALA A 450 1.73 -20.55 15.97
CA ALA A 450 0.68 -21.54 16.21
C ALA A 450 -0.70 -21.03 15.76
N ALA A 451 -1.03 -19.77 16.09
CA ALA A 451 -2.28 -19.14 15.69
C ALA A 451 -2.37 -18.99 14.16
N LEU A 452 -1.26 -18.61 13.51
CA LEU A 452 -1.20 -18.54 12.05
C LEU A 452 -1.37 -19.94 11.41
N ALA A 453 -0.76 -21.00 11.99
CA ALA A 453 -0.94 -22.36 11.52
C ALA A 453 -2.40 -22.79 11.65
N GLN A 454 -3.05 -22.48 12.78
CA GLN A 454 -4.48 -22.77 12.99
C GLN A 454 -5.37 -22.04 11.96
N PHE A 455 -5.07 -20.78 11.66
CA PHE A 455 -5.81 -20.01 10.65
C PHE A 455 -5.72 -20.66 9.25
N VAL A 456 -4.51 -21.02 8.79
CA VAL A 456 -4.33 -21.56 7.42
C VAL A 456 -4.71 -23.04 7.30
N LEU A 457 -4.63 -23.83 8.38
CA LEU A 457 -5.01 -25.24 8.42
C LEU A 457 -6.47 -25.47 8.87
N GLY A 458 -7.18 -24.45 9.33
CA GLY A 458 -8.50 -24.58 9.97
C GLY A 458 -9.60 -25.23 9.13
N ARG A 459 -9.39 -25.38 7.80
CA ARG A 459 -10.28 -26.15 6.91
C ARG A 459 -9.97 -27.65 6.88
N GLN A 460 -8.88 -28.10 7.52
CA GLN A 460 -8.42 -29.47 7.58
C GLN A 460 -8.67 -30.04 8.97
N ARG A 461 -9.74 -30.80 9.16
CA ARG A 461 -10.27 -31.25 10.46
C ARG A 461 -9.24 -31.94 11.37
N GLN A 462 -8.23 -32.60 10.78
CA GLN A 462 -7.14 -33.25 11.52
C GLN A 462 -6.17 -32.28 12.17
N TRP A 463 -6.23 -30.98 11.83
CA TRP A 463 -5.35 -29.93 12.33
C TRP A 463 -6.06 -29.02 13.31
N ASN A 464 -6.48 -29.58 14.45
CA ASN A 464 -6.99 -28.79 15.58
C ASN A 464 -5.82 -28.18 16.39
N ALA A 465 -6.13 -27.40 17.42
CA ALA A 465 -5.13 -26.73 18.24
C ALA A 465 -4.12 -27.70 18.87
N ASP A 466 -4.62 -28.85 19.37
CA ASP A 466 -3.76 -29.86 20.03
C ASP A 466 -2.80 -30.51 19.03
N ALA A 467 -3.27 -30.89 17.84
CA ALA A 467 -2.44 -31.46 16.79
C ALA A 467 -1.36 -30.47 16.31
N ILE A 468 -1.66 -29.17 16.26
CA ILE A 468 -0.68 -28.12 15.94
C ILE A 468 0.34 -27.99 17.07
N GLN A 469 -0.08 -27.98 18.32
CA GLN A 469 0.83 -27.91 19.47
C GLN A 469 1.74 -29.16 19.55
N GLU A 470 1.21 -30.34 19.27
CA GLU A 470 2.01 -31.57 19.16
C GLU A 470 3.06 -31.47 18.04
N ALA A 471 2.66 -30.99 16.83
CA ALA A 471 3.56 -30.86 15.71
C ALA A 471 4.68 -29.81 15.93
N LEU A 472 4.47 -28.85 16.80
CA LEU A 472 5.44 -27.84 17.21
C LEU A 472 6.47 -28.36 18.21
N GLN A 473 6.24 -29.53 18.85
CA GLN A 473 7.21 -30.15 19.74
C GLN A 473 8.45 -30.59 18.95
N PRO A 474 9.63 -30.63 19.60
CA PRO A 474 10.85 -31.12 18.95
C PRO A 474 10.66 -32.52 18.34
N GLY A 475 10.98 -32.67 17.08
CA GLY A 475 10.76 -33.91 16.33
C GLY A 475 11.31 -33.85 14.91
N PRO A 476 11.03 -34.87 14.10
CA PRO A 476 11.42 -34.87 12.69
C PRO A 476 10.66 -33.77 11.92
N THR A 477 11.25 -33.32 10.82
CA THR A 477 10.58 -32.39 9.89
C THR A 477 9.30 -33.03 9.34
N ARG A 478 8.17 -32.32 9.47
CA ARG A 478 6.88 -32.74 8.95
C ARG A 478 6.36 -31.70 7.95
N HIS A 479 6.18 -32.14 6.71
CA HIS A 479 5.60 -31.33 5.63
C HIS A 479 4.06 -31.49 5.63
N VAL A 480 3.34 -30.37 5.46
CA VAL A 480 1.87 -30.36 5.45
C VAL A 480 1.38 -29.43 4.36
N ASP A 481 0.80 -29.99 3.31
CA ASP A 481 0.16 -29.20 2.25
C ASP A 481 -1.14 -28.57 2.73
N LEU A 482 -1.41 -27.34 2.30
CA LEU A 482 -2.71 -26.69 2.50
C LEU A 482 -3.74 -27.27 1.53
N ALA A 483 -4.95 -27.50 2.00
CA ALA A 483 -6.06 -27.97 1.17
C ALA A 483 -6.34 -27.01 -0.01
N GLN A 484 -6.12 -25.72 0.21
CA GLN A 484 -6.16 -24.67 -0.81
C GLN A 484 -5.05 -23.67 -0.53
N PRO A 485 -4.35 -23.18 -1.55
CA PRO A 485 -3.37 -22.10 -1.38
C PRO A 485 -4.01 -20.86 -0.79
N VAL A 486 -3.32 -20.21 0.15
CA VAL A 486 -3.77 -18.97 0.78
C VAL A 486 -2.98 -17.80 0.18
N PRO A 487 -3.64 -16.79 -0.41
CA PRO A 487 -2.96 -15.59 -0.88
C PRO A 487 -2.25 -14.87 0.26
N VAL A 488 -1.00 -14.45 0.02
CA VAL A 488 -0.19 -13.65 0.95
C VAL A 488 0.27 -12.40 0.22
N VAL A 489 -0.13 -11.24 0.72
CA VAL A 489 0.27 -9.94 0.18
C VAL A 489 1.37 -9.39 1.06
N ILE A 490 2.57 -9.21 0.50
CA ILE A 490 3.61 -8.43 1.14
C ILE A 490 3.43 -6.98 0.68
N PHE A 491 2.90 -6.17 1.58
CA PHE A 491 2.41 -4.82 1.32
C PHE A 491 3.30 -3.75 1.96
N TYR A 492 3.19 -2.54 1.46
CA TYR A 492 3.90 -1.39 2.01
C TYR A 492 2.95 -0.20 2.09
N ALA A 493 2.43 0.08 3.26
CA ALA A 493 1.62 1.27 3.51
C ALA A 493 2.10 1.99 4.77
N THR A 494 2.36 3.28 4.65
CA THR A 494 2.69 4.12 5.80
C THR A 494 1.45 4.71 6.47
N ALA A 495 0.26 4.34 5.99
CA ALA A 495 -1.01 4.62 6.61
C ALA A 495 -1.96 3.42 6.42
N SER A 496 -2.70 3.05 7.44
CA SER A 496 -3.77 2.06 7.40
C SER A 496 -4.93 2.52 8.29
N VAL A 497 -6.07 1.84 8.22
CA VAL A 497 -7.24 2.17 9.03
C VAL A 497 -7.84 0.87 9.57
N ASP A 498 -8.06 0.79 10.87
CA ASP A 498 -8.63 -0.37 11.52
C ASP A 498 -10.14 -0.54 11.24
N SER A 499 -10.77 -1.52 11.89
CA SER A 499 -12.21 -1.78 11.75
C SER A 499 -13.08 -0.70 12.37
N GLU A 500 -12.57 0.03 13.35
CA GLU A 500 -13.27 1.08 14.08
C GLU A 500 -13.13 2.45 13.41
N GLY A 501 -12.28 2.58 12.40
CA GLY A 501 -12.01 3.81 11.66
C GLY A 501 -10.79 4.58 12.18
N GLY A 502 -10.06 4.04 13.15
CA GLY A 502 -8.80 4.58 13.65
C GLY A 502 -7.70 4.56 12.59
N ALA A 503 -7.09 5.70 12.34
CA ALA A 503 -6.00 5.80 11.38
C ALA A 503 -4.65 5.51 12.05
N HIS A 504 -3.92 4.54 11.50
CA HIS A 504 -2.58 4.14 11.91
C HIS A 504 -1.54 4.67 10.94
N PHE A 505 -0.42 5.14 11.46
CA PHE A 505 0.67 5.67 10.64
C PHE A 505 2.00 5.06 11.03
N ALA A 506 2.80 4.76 10.04
CA ALA A 506 4.13 4.19 10.22
C ALA A 506 5.21 5.04 9.54
N ALA A 507 6.44 4.83 9.94
CA ALA A 507 7.60 5.46 9.29
C ALA A 507 7.86 4.83 7.91
N ASP A 508 8.37 5.62 6.96
CA ASP A 508 8.81 5.14 5.63
C ASP A 508 10.17 4.44 5.75
N ILE A 509 10.18 3.22 6.30
CA ILE A 509 11.39 2.48 6.70
C ILE A 509 12.33 2.15 5.54
N TYR A 510 11.83 2.07 4.30
CA TYR A 510 12.60 1.78 3.09
C TYR A 510 12.62 2.96 2.09
N GLY A 511 12.08 4.13 2.46
CA GLY A 511 12.04 5.30 1.58
C GLY A 511 11.14 5.15 0.36
N ARG A 512 10.16 4.23 0.40
CA ARG A 512 9.27 3.92 -0.74
C ARG A 512 8.19 4.95 -0.95
N ASP A 513 7.80 5.72 0.08
CA ASP A 513 6.91 6.87 -0.09
C ASP A 513 7.61 7.97 -0.88
N ALA A 514 8.82 8.30 -0.50
CA ALA A 514 9.62 9.29 -1.21
C ALA A 514 9.89 8.89 -2.67
N LYS A 515 10.09 7.58 -2.94
CA LYS A 515 10.20 7.05 -4.31
C LYS A 515 8.90 7.24 -5.09
N LEU A 516 7.77 6.82 -4.52
CA LEU A 516 6.46 6.93 -5.16
C LEU A 516 6.07 8.39 -5.44
N GLU A 517 6.39 9.30 -4.53
CA GLU A 517 6.16 10.74 -4.74
C GLU A 517 6.92 11.28 -5.96
N ARG A 518 8.19 10.90 -6.11
CA ARG A 518 8.98 11.28 -7.31
C ARG A 518 8.38 10.71 -8.60
N GLU A 519 7.95 9.46 -8.58
CA GLU A 519 7.32 8.82 -9.73
C GLU A 519 5.99 9.47 -10.11
N LEU A 520 5.15 9.81 -9.12
CA LEU A 520 3.90 10.54 -9.32
C LEU A 520 4.14 11.97 -9.82
N ALA A 521 5.18 12.65 -9.33
CA ALA A 521 5.55 13.99 -9.79
C ALA A 521 6.11 14.00 -11.23
N ALA A 522 6.87 12.98 -11.63
CA ALA A 522 7.40 12.84 -12.97
C ALA A 522 6.32 12.63 -14.05
N ARG A 523 5.11 12.31 -13.65
CA ARG A 523 3.93 12.16 -14.52
C ARG A 523 3.13 13.45 -14.71
N ARG A 524 3.44 14.48 -13.94
CA ARG A 524 2.86 15.84 -14.06
C ARG A 524 3.68 16.67 -15.10
#